data_9f2febfcf6e4b7b3aae4bf9b17a19792
#
_entry.id   9f2febfcf6e4b7b3aae4bf9b17a19792
#
_cell.length_a   1.000
_cell.length_b   1.000
_cell.length_c   1.000
_cell.angle_alpha   90.00
_cell.angle_beta   90.00
_cell.angle_gamma   90.00
#
_symmetry.space_group_name_H-M   'P 1'
#
loop_
_entity.id
_entity.type
_entity.pdbx_description
1 polymer ?
#
loop_
_entity_poly.entity_id
_entity_poly.type
_entity_poly.pdbx_seq_one_letter_code
_entity_poly.pdbx_strand_id
1 'polypeptide(L)'
;MEKEKKLLLAPSMGCCDLYDFEHQVRFIDEHADFLHIDIKDGNYVKTFGVGPEFMTVLKKVVKKPMDAHLMVKHPQDYIEACAEAGAAYITPHTDCIESDAFVTINKIISLGCKAGIALNPAAPLEGIRHYLPLLSKVTIMIVDAGYAGQKVITQMYDKIRTLVQWREEMGLDFLIEADGSMNAG
;
A
#
# COMPACT_ATOMS: atom_id res chain seq x y z
N MET A 1 11.07 27.87 -4.96
CA MET A 1 12.00 26.73 -4.76
C MET A 1 11.17 25.47 -4.92
N GLU A 2 11.32 24.75 -6.02
CA GLU A 2 10.76 23.41 -6.15
C GLU A 2 11.39 22.53 -5.06
N LYS A 3 10.56 21.97 -4.17
CA LYS A 3 11.02 20.93 -3.28
C LYS A 3 11.47 19.75 -4.15
N GLU A 4 12.74 19.39 -4.08
CA GLU A 4 13.27 18.20 -4.70
C GLU A 4 12.39 17.01 -4.29
N LYS A 5 11.66 16.41 -5.25
CA LYS A 5 10.74 15.30 -4.99
C LYS A 5 11.60 14.07 -4.69
N LYS A 6 11.79 13.75 -3.40
CA LYS A 6 12.52 12.55 -2.98
C LYS A 6 11.73 11.31 -3.36
N LEU A 7 12.37 10.37 -4.05
CA LEU A 7 11.84 9.02 -4.22
C LEU A 7 11.88 8.29 -2.87
N LEU A 8 10.76 7.67 -2.48
CA LEU A 8 10.63 6.88 -1.26
C LEU A 8 10.62 5.40 -1.62
N LEU A 9 11.26 4.58 -0.80
CA LEU A 9 11.38 3.14 -1.00
C LEU A 9 10.56 2.40 0.05
N ALA A 10 9.70 1.48 -0.44
CA ALA A 10 8.83 0.64 0.35
C ALA A 10 8.96 -0.84 -0.07
N PRO A 11 10.05 -1.54 0.29
CA PRO A 11 10.23 -2.93 -0.09
C PRO A 11 9.17 -3.82 0.55
N SER A 12 8.63 -4.78 -0.25
CA SER A 12 7.69 -5.76 0.27
C SER A 12 8.41 -6.80 1.13
N MET A 13 7.92 -6.97 2.36
CA MET A 13 8.41 -7.98 3.31
C MET A 13 8.15 -9.42 2.84
N GLY A 14 7.16 -9.61 1.96
CA GLY A 14 6.87 -10.89 1.33
C GLY A 14 7.91 -11.37 0.31
N CYS A 15 8.84 -10.47 -0.10
CA CYS A 15 9.94 -10.79 -1.02
C CYS A 15 11.24 -11.15 -0.29
N CYS A 16 11.27 -11.08 1.03
CA CYS A 16 12.46 -11.43 1.82
C CYS A 16 12.72 -12.94 1.78
N ASP A 17 14.01 -13.31 1.80
CA ASP A 17 14.42 -14.69 2.02
C ASP A 17 14.14 -15.09 3.48
N LEU A 18 13.30 -16.10 3.67
CA LEU A 18 12.92 -16.57 5.00
C LEU A 18 14.10 -17.15 5.80
N TYR A 19 15.14 -17.66 5.14
CA TYR A 19 16.35 -18.15 5.81
C TYR A 19 17.28 -17.05 6.30
N ASP A 20 17.15 -15.83 5.73
CA ASP A 20 17.95 -14.65 6.09
C ASP A 20 17.08 -13.47 6.53
N PHE A 21 15.88 -13.78 7.00
CA PHE A 21 14.83 -12.80 7.23
C PHE A 21 15.23 -11.70 8.22
N GLU A 22 15.84 -12.05 9.35
CA GLU A 22 16.26 -11.08 10.37
C GLU A 22 17.24 -10.03 9.80
N HIS A 23 18.24 -10.50 9.06
CA HIS A 23 19.24 -9.61 8.46
C HIS A 23 18.59 -8.67 7.43
N GLN A 24 17.70 -9.20 6.58
CA GLN A 24 17.02 -8.40 5.57
C GLN A 24 16.05 -7.38 6.19
N VAL A 25 15.33 -7.73 7.25
CA VAL A 25 14.49 -6.79 8.01
C VAL A 25 15.32 -5.63 8.55
N ARG A 26 16.48 -5.91 9.18
CA ARG A 26 17.38 -4.87 9.69
C ARG A 26 17.91 -3.97 8.57
N PHE A 27 18.31 -4.57 7.46
CA PHE A 27 18.78 -3.82 6.30
C PHE A 27 17.69 -2.89 5.74
N ILE A 28 16.45 -3.39 5.60
CA ILE A 28 15.31 -2.60 5.12
C ILE A 28 14.99 -1.47 6.12
N ASP A 29 14.96 -1.76 7.42
CA ASP A 29 14.69 -0.75 8.46
C ASP A 29 15.75 0.37 8.49
N GLU A 30 16.99 0.09 8.08
CA GLU A 30 18.06 1.08 7.99
C GLU A 30 17.97 1.92 6.70
N HIS A 31 17.68 1.30 5.56
CA HIS A 31 17.90 1.90 4.23
C HIS A 31 16.62 2.29 3.47
N ALA A 32 15.45 1.73 3.83
CA ALA A 32 14.18 2.08 3.21
C ALA A 32 13.45 3.20 3.96
N ASP A 33 12.36 3.71 3.40
CA ASP A 33 11.51 4.72 4.02
C ASP A 33 10.28 4.08 4.70
N PHE A 34 9.84 2.91 4.22
CA PHE A 34 8.71 2.12 4.72
C PHE A 34 9.02 0.63 4.69
N LEU A 35 8.26 -0.16 5.47
CA LEU A 35 8.11 -1.59 5.29
C LEU A 35 6.73 -1.85 4.69
N HIS A 36 6.68 -2.42 3.48
CA HIS A 36 5.44 -2.78 2.79
C HIS A 36 5.05 -4.21 3.13
N ILE A 37 3.82 -4.42 3.61
CA ILE A 37 3.37 -5.70 4.14
C ILE A 37 2.11 -6.14 3.41
N ASP A 38 2.27 -7.11 2.52
CA ASP A 38 1.20 -7.70 1.73
C ASP A 38 0.39 -8.69 2.57
N ILE A 39 -0.78 -8.28 3.04
CA ILE A 39 -1.74 -9.14 3.73
C ILE A 39 -2.66 -9.77 2.68
N LYS A 40 -2.61 -11.10 2.57
CA LYS A 40 -3.32 -11.86 1.54
C LYS A 40 -4.13 -12.98 2.16
N ASP A 41 -5.42 -13.08 1.81
CA ASP A 41 -6.35 -14.06 2.36
C ASP A 41 -6.56 -15.32 1.50
N GLY A 42 -5.89 -15.42 0.34
CA GLY A 42 -6.09 -16.51 -0.63
C GLY A 42 -7.45 -16.47 -1.34
N ASN A 43 -8.28 -15.49 -1.04
CA ASN A 43 -9.61 -15.32 -1.58
C ASN A 43 -9.66 -14.16 -2.61
N TYR A 44 -9.22 -12.99 -2.22
CA TYR A 44 -9.08 -11.84 -3.13
C TYR A 44 -8.02 -12.12 -4.21
N VAL A 45 -6.83 -12.53 -3.78
CA VAL A 45 -5.77 -13.07 -4.65
C VAL A 45 -5.57 -14.56 -4.35
N LYS A 46 -5.08 -15.36 -5.31
CA LYS A 46 -4.93 -16.81 -5.16
C LYS A 46 -3.62 -17.23 -4.48
N THR A 47 -2.99 -16.30 -3.77
CA THR A 47 -1.82 -16.55 -2.94
C THR A 47 -2.10 -16.16 -1.51
N PHE A 48 -1.44 -16.81 -0.56
CA PHE A 48 -1.47 -16.45 0.85
C PHE A 48 -0.30 -15.52 1.18
N GLY A 49 -0.55 -14.57 2.06
CA GLY A 49 0.47 -13.70 2.62
C GLY A 49 0.58 -13.88 4.12
N VAL A 50 1.08 -12.84 4.78
CA VAL A 50 1.12 -12.75 6.23
C VAL A 50 -0.17 -12.12 6.77
N GLY A 51 -0.45 -12.31 8.06
CA GLY A 51 -1.54 -11.63 8.77
C GLY A 51 -1.03 -10.43 9.60
N PRO A 52 -1.94 -9.71 10.28
CA PRO A 52 -1.58 -8.60 11.18
C PRO A 52 -0.62 -9.01 12.31
N GLU A 53 -0.63 -10.28 12.73
CA GLU A 53 0.27 -10.83 13.74
C GLU A 53 1.75 -10.69 13.35
N PHE A 54 2.03 -10.79 12.06
CA PHE A 54 3.38 -10.57 11.54
C PHE A 54 3.87 -9.13 11.82
N MET A 55 2.99 -8.14 11.64
CA MET A 55 3.29 -6.75 11.95
C MET A 55 3.54 -6.53 13.45
N THR A 56 2.79 -7.25 14.31
CA THR A 56 2.99 -7.22 15.77
C THR A 56 4.40 -7.69 16.16
N VAL A 57 4.95 -8.66 15.43
CA VAL A 57 6.34 -9.12 15.63
C VAL A 57 7.32 -8.06 15.13
N LEU A 58 7.12 -7.54 13.92
CA LEU A 58 8.00 -6.53 13.32
C LEU A 58 8.07 -5.24 14.16
N LYS A 59 6.94 -4.77 14.69
CA LYS A 59 6.84 -3.58 15.56
C LYS A 59 7.84 -3.56 16.72
N LYS A 60 8.29 -4.73 17.18
CA LYS A 60 9.25 -4.85 18.28
C LYS A 60 10.68 -4.56 17.86
N VAL A 61 10.99 -4.62 16.58
CA VAL A 61 12.35 -4.59 16.05
C VAL A 61 12.59 -3.52 14.98
N VAL A 62 11.53 -3.00 14.34
CA VAL A 62 11.63 -1.98 13.30
C VAL A 62 11.25 -0.60 13.81
N LYS A 63 11.82 0.44 13.20
CA LYS A 63 11.54 1.85 13.49
C LYS A 63 10.79 2.55 12.37
N LYS A 64 10.92 2.02 11.15
CA LYS A 64 10.25 2.60 9.98
C LYS A 64 8.76 2.36 10.01
N PRO A 65 7.94 3.25 9.44
CA PRO A 65 6.51 3.07 9.36
C PRO A 65 6.16 1.82 8.54
N MET A 66 5.21 1.05 9.03
CA MET A 66 4.66 -0.12 8.36
C MET A 66 3.42 0.27 7.55
N ASP A 67 3.35 -0.19 6.32
CA ASP A 67 2.22 -0.05 5.42
C ASP A 67 1.54 -1.40 5.22
N ALA A 68 0.31 -1.53 5.68
CA ALA A 68 -0.51 -2.73 5.53
C ALA A 68 -1.28 -2.65 4.20
N HIS A 69 -0.80 -3.35 3.18
CA HIS A 69 -1.47 -3.49 1.89
C HIS A 69 -2.45 -4.67 1.95
N LEU A 70 -3.76 -4.37 1.96
CA LEU A 70 -4.82 -5.35 2.16
C LEU A 70 -5.30 -5.94 0.84
N MET A 71 -4.67 -7.00 0.40
CA MET A 71 -5.14 -7.86 -0.71
C MET A 71 -6.08 -8.93 -0.18
N VAL A 72 -7.21 -8.51 0.41
CA VAL A 72 -8.20 -9.36 1.08
C VAL A 72 -9.61 -9.01 0.60
N LYS A 73 -10.51 -10.01 0.59
CA LYS A 73 -11.87 -9.83 0.09
C LYS A 73 -12.73 -8.91 0.96
N HIS A 74 -12.51 -8.95 2.27
CA HIS A 74 -13.24 -8.16 3.26
C HIS A 74 -12.25 -7.35 4.12
N PRO A 75 -11.71 -6.21 3.62
CA PRO A 75 -10.69 -5.45 4.33
C PRO A 75 -11.16 -4.93 5.69
N GLN A 76 -12.47 -4.70 5.87
CA GLN A 76 -13.07 -4.24 7.13
C GLN A 76 -12.74 -5.17 8.31
N ASP A 77 -12.58 -6.47 8.06
CA ASP A 77 -12.25 -7.48 9.08
C ASP A 77 -10.80 -7.38 9.57
N TYR A 78 -9.92 -6.68 8.84
CA TYR A 78 -8.49 -6.59 9.10
C TYR A 78 -8.03 -5.23 9.64
N ILE A 79 -8.81 -4.17 9.42
CA ILE A 79 -8.41 -2.78 9.70
C ILE A 79 -8.04 -2.58 11.18
N GLU A 80 -8.88 -3.04 12.12
CA GLU A 80 -8.60 -2.89 13.55
C GLU A 80 -7.34 -3.65 13.97
N ALA A 81 -7.23 -4.90 13.54
CA ALA A 81 -6.05 -5.73 13.84
C ALA A 81 -4.76 -5.14 13.27
N CYS A 82 -4.78 -4.56 12.06
CA CYS A 82 -3.64 -3.86 11.48
C CYS A 82 -3.26 -2.61 12.27
N ALA A 83 -4.24 -1.81 12.70
CA ALA A 83 -4.00 -0.62 13.51
C ALA A 83 -3.37 -0.99 14.86
N GLU A 84 -3.91 -1.99 15.56
CA GLU A 84 -3.36 -2.51 16.83
C GLU A 84 -1.95 -3.07 16.66
N ALA A 85 -1.69 -3.76 15.54
CA ALA A 85 -0.37 -4.26 15.18
C ALA A 85 0.64 -3.15 14.85
N GLY A 86 0.19 -1.90 14.72
CA GLY A 86 1.05 -0.73 14.54
C GLY A 86 1.25 -0.29 13.09
N ALA A 87 0.28 -0.56 12.23
CA ALA A 87 0.26 0.01 10.89
C ALA A 87 0.27 1.54 10.95
N ALA A 88 1.18 2.17 10.20
CA ALA A 88 1.15 3.61 9.96
C ALA A 88 0.21 3.96 8.80
N TYR A 89 0.14 3.08 7.81
CA TYR A 89 -0.78 3.15 6.68
C TYR A 89 -1.59 1.85 6.58
N ILE A 90 -2.86 1.95 6.20
CA ILE A 90 -3.71 0.81 5.86
C ILE A 90 -4.30 1.08 4.48
N THR A 91 -4.04 0.19 3.54
CA THR A 91 -4.26 0.38 2.11
C THR A 91 -5.12 -0.77 1.54
N PRO A 92 -6.47 -0.70 1.65
CA PRO A 92 -7.36 -1.65 0.99
C PRO A 92 -7.43 -1.39 -0.52
N HIS A 93 -7.82 -2.40 -1.29
CA HIS A 93 -8.14 -2.26 -2.70
C HIS A 93 -9.50 -1.61 -2.92
N THR A 94 -9.60 -0.75 -3.95
CA THR A 94 -10.82 0.01 -4.27
C THR A 94 -12.01 -0.88 -4.58
N ASP A 95 -11.81 -1.97 -5.30
CA ASP A 95 -12.84 -2.95 -5.68
C ASP A 95 -13.37 -3.81 -4.51
N CYS A 96 -12.72 -3.74 -3.34
CA CYS A 96 -13.21 -4.36 -2.11
C CYS A 96 -13.96 -3.40 -1.18
N ILE A 97 -14.01 -2.10 -1.50
CA ILE A 97 -14.65 -1.07 -0.69
C ILE A 97 -15.59 -0.16 -1.49
N GLU A 98 -15.94 -0.51 -2.74
CA GLU A 98 -16.75 0.34 -3.62
C GLU A 98 -18.04 0.86 -2.98
N SER A 99 -18.73 0.00 -2.23
CA SER A 99 -20.02 0.34 -1.61
C SER A 99 -19.91 1.16 -0.32
N ASP A 100 -18.75 1.16 0.33
CA ASP A 100 -18.54 1.73 1.66
C ASP A 100 -17.19 2.46 1.82
N ALA A 101 -16.62 2.96 0.71
CA ALA A 101 -15.30 3.57 0.66
C ALA A 101 -15.12 4.67 1.71
N PHE A 102 -16.08 5.59 1.85
CA PHE A 102 -16.02 6.65 2.86
C PHE A 102 -16.05 6.12 4.29
N VAL A 103 -16.86 5.09 4.56
CA VAL A 103 -16.94 4.45 5.89
C VAL A 103 -15.61 3.79 6.23
N THR A 104 -15.07 3.02 5.29
CA THR A 104 -13.78 2.31 5.43
C THR A 104 -12.62 3.28 5.65
N ILE A 105 -12.51 4.32 4.83
CA ILE A 105 -11.46 5.35 4.94
C ILE A 105 -11.56 6.07 6.29
N ASN A 106 -12.77 6.51 6.69
CA ASN A 106 -12.96 7.18 7.97
C ASN A 106 -12.67 6.26 9.17
N LYS A 107 -12.97 4.96 9.06
CA LYS A 107 -12.61 3.97 10.08
C LYS A 107 -11.09 3.92 10.26
N ILE A 108 -10.31 3.82 9.17
CA ILE A 108 -8.84 3.82 9.21
C ILE A 108 -8.32 5.08 9.92
N ILE A 109 -8.84 6.25 9.52
CA ILE A 109 -8.45 7.55 10.11
C ILE A 109 -8.80 7.60 11.60
N SER A 110 -9.98 7.12 12.01
CA SER A 110 -10.44 7.13 13.40
C SER A 110 -9.57 6.29 14.34
N LEU A 111 -8.88 5.29 13.79
CA LEU A 111 -7.92 4.45 14.51
C LEU A 111 -6.50 5.06 14.59
N GLY A 112 -6.33 6.29 14.09
CA GLY A 112 -5.04 6.99 14.10
C GLY A 112 -4.09 6.57 12.99
N CYS A 113 -4.53 5.75 12.03
CA CYS A 113 -3.76 5.34 10.88
C CYS A 113 -3.99 6.30 9.70
N LYS A 114 -3.03 6.35 8.79
CA LYS A 114 -3.15 7.06 7.52
C LYS A 114 -3.88 6.17 6.52
N ALA A 115 -4.95 6.69 5.91
CA ALA A 115 -5.70 5.94 4.91
C ALA A 115 -4.97 5.95 3.56
N GLY A 116 -4.69 4.76 3.04
CA GLY A 116 -4.30 4.51 1.67
C GLY A 116 -5.42 3.82 0.90
N ILE A 117 -5.28 3.76 -0.41
CA ILE A 117 -6.05 2.85 -1.28
C ILE A 117 -5.16 2.29 -2.37
N ALA A 118 -5.48 1.08 -2.85
CA ALA A 118 -4.80 0.46 -3.96
C ALA A 118 -5.76 0.25 -5.15
N LEU A 119 -5.29 0.52 -6.36
CA LEU A 119 -6.03 0.30 -7.59
C LEU A 119 -5.34 -0.78 -8.42
N ASN A 120 -6.08 -1.82 -8.75
CA ASN A 120 -5.68 -2.79 -9.77
C ASN A 120 -5.55 -2.14 -11.16
N PRO A 121 -4.79 -2.75 -12.09
CA PRO A 121 -4.61 -2.19 -13.43
C PRO A 121 -5.92 -1.91 -14.16
N ALA A 122 -6.94 -2.76 -14.01
CA ALA A 122 -8.25 -2.61 -14.64
C ALA A 122 -9.17 -1.62 -13.93
N ALA A 123 -8.91 -1.25 -12.65
CA ALA A 123 -9.78 -0.36 -11.88
C ALA A 123 -9.78 1.07 -12.45
N PRO A 124 -10.93 1.73 -12.61
CA PRO A 124 -11.00 3.10 -13.12
C PRO A 124 -10.46 4.10 -12.08
N LEU A 125 -9.67 5.08 -12.54
CA LEU A 125 -9.11 6.11 -11.66
C LEU A 125 -10.18 7.11 -11.19
N GLU A 126 -11.17 7.38 -12.01
CA GLU A 126 -12.24 8.35 -11.75
C GLU A 126 -13.03 8.04 -10.48
N GLY A 127 -13.19 6.76 -10.14
CA GLY A 127 -13.94 6.31 -8.96
C GLY A 127 -13.40 6.81 -7.63
N ILE A 128 -12.12 7.15 -7.57
CA ILE A 128 -11.49 7.61 -6.32
C ILE A 128 -11.49 9.13 -6.14
N ARG A 129 -11.82 9.90 -7.18
CA ARG A 129 -11.66 11.36 -7.19
C ARG A 129 -12.39 12.06 -6.05
N HIS A 130 -13.55 11.54 -5.65
CA HIS A 130 -14.40 12.16 -4.62
C HIS A 130 -13.83 12.03 -3.20
N TYR A 131 -13.01 11.02 -2.93
CA TYR A 131 -12.43 10.80 -1.61
C TYR A 131 -10.90 10.98 -1.55
N LEU A 132 -10.27 11.42 -2.66
CA LEU A 132 -8.84 11.79 -2.66
C LEU A 132 -8.45 12.75 -1.51
N PRO A 133 -9.27 13.76 -1.12
CA PRO A 133 -8.91 14.64 -0.01
C PRO A 133 -8.78 13.96 1.36
N LEU A 134 -9.30 12.75 1.51
CA LEU A 134 -9.20 11.96 2.75
C LEU A 134 -7.97 11.06 2.77
N LEU A 135 -7.30 10.89 1.63
CA LEU A 135 -6.22 9.92 1.49
C LEU A 135 -4.86 10.52 1.80
N SER A 136 -4.02 9.71 2.42
CA SER A 136 -2.60 10.00 2.61
C SER A 136 -1.71 9.27 1.59
N LYS A 137 -2.26 8.26 0.89
CA LYS A 137 -1.55 7.47 -0.11
C LYS A 137 -2.50 6.89 -1.16
N VAL A 138 -2.04 6.83 -2.41
CA VAL A 138 -2.68 6.08 -3.49
C VAL A 138 -1.65 5.17 -4.13
N THR A 139 -1.90 3.86 -4.10
CA THR A 139 -1.07 2.83 -4.72
C THR A 139 -1.66 2.43 -6.06
N ILE A 140 -0.88 2.59 -7.12
CA ILE A 140 -1.23 2.09 -8.45
C ILE A 140 -0.48 0.78 -8.67
N MET A 141 -1.24 -0.32 -8.75
CA MET A 141 -0.66 -1.59 -9.14
C MET A 141 -0.18 -1.50 -10.59
N ILE A 142 1.11 -1.75 -10.81
CA ILE A 142 1.68 -1.80 -12.17
C ILE A 142 1.82 -3.23 -12.71
N VAL A 143 1.29 -4.19 -11.96
CA VAL A 143 1.04 -5.59 -12.31
C VAL A 143 -0.30 -6.01 -11.73
N ASP A 144 -0.85 -7.17 -12.10
CA ASP A 144 -2.00 -7.71 -11.38
C ASP A 144 -1.62 -8.09 -9.95
N ALA A 145 -2.48 -7.76 -8.98
CA ALA A 145 -2.21 -8.02 -7.57
C ALA A 145 -2.01 -9.52 -7.28
N GLY A 146 -1.13 -9.84 -6.33
CA GLY A 146 -1.00 -11.16 -5.74
C GLY A 146 0.20 -11.98 -6.19
N TYR A 147 0.87 -11.66 -7.29
CA TYR A 147 1.97 -12.45 -7.85
C TYR A 147 3.21 -11.61 -8.07
N ALA A 148 4.36 -12.08 -7.60
CA ALA A 148 5.66 -11.49 -7.91
C ALA A 148 6.17 -11.91 -9.29
N GLY A 149 7.11 -11.15 -9.86
CA GLY A 149 7.83 -11.52 -11.09
C GLY A 149 7.05 -11.29 -12.39
N GLN A 150 5.92 -10.59 -12.36
CA GLN A 150 5.18 -10.24 -13.56
C GLN A 150 5.87 -9.11 -14.34
N LYS A 151 5.59 -9.01 -15.64
CA LYS A 151 6.02 -7.85 -16.44
C LYS A 151 5.19 -6.64 -16.10
N VAL A 152 5.86 -5.50 -15.98
CA VAL A 152 5.20 -4.20 -15.74
C VAL A 152 4.24 -3.87 -16.86
N ILE A 153 3.03 -3.46 -16.48
CA ILE A 153 1.99 -2.95 -17.38
C ILE A 153 2.25 -1.44 -17.57
N THR A 154 2.98 -1.09 -18.61
CA THR A 154 3.46 0.29 -18.84
C THR A 154 2.35 1.32 -19.01
N GLN A 155 1.13 0.90 -19.40
CA GLN A 155 -0.06 1.74 -19.47
C GLN A 155 -0.44 2.34 -18.10
N MET A 156 -0.01 1.72 -17.00
CA MET A 156 -0.26 2.25 -15.66
C MET A 156 0.50 3.55 -15.37
N TYR A 157 1.56 3.83 -16.10
CA TYR A 157 2.24 5.12 -16.00
C TYR A 157 1.36 6.31 -16.39
N ASP A 158 0.38 6.12 -17.28
CA ASP A 158 -0.59 7.15 -17.62
C ASP A 158 -1.55 7.43 -16.46
N LYS A 159 -1.99 6.39 -15.71
CA LYS A 159 -2.74 6.57 -14.46
C LYS A 159 -1.95 7.36 -13.43
N ILE A 160 -0.67 7.05 -13.27
CA ILE A 160 0.21 7.76 -12.33
C ILE A 160 0.33 9.23 -12.74
N ARG A 161 0.53 9.53 -14.02
CA ARG A 161 0.60 10.93 -14.53
C ARG A 161 -0.71 11.68 -14.27
N THR A 162 -1.85 11.06 -14.56
CA THR A 162 -3.18 11.63 -14.28
C THR A 162 -3.37 11.91 -12.79
N LEU A 163 -2.95 10.99 -11.94
CA LEU A 163 -3.07 11.15 -10.49
C LEU A 163 -2.15 12.27 -9.95
N VAL A 164 -0.94 12.41 -10.51
CA VAL A 164 -0.04 13.54 -10.20
C VAL A 164 -0.71 14.87 -10.59
N GLN A 165 -1.30 14.95 -11.78
CA GLN A 165 -2.02 16.15 -12.25
C GLN A 165 -3.19 16.48 -11.31
N TRP A 166 -4.03 15.50 -10.94
CA TRP A 166 -5.15 15.73 -10.00
C TRP A 166 -4.69 16.20 -8.63
N ARG A 167 -3.58 15.62 -8.11
CA ARG A 167 -3.00 16.05 -6.84
C ARG A 167 -2.60 17.53 -6.89
N GLU A 168 -1.99 17.97 -7.98
CA GLU A 168 -1.57 19.36 -8.19
C GLU A 168 -2.78 20.29 -8.37
N GLU A 169 -3.74 19.93 -9.24
CA GLU A 169 -4.97 20.72 -9.50
C GLU A 169 -5.83 20.91 -8.24
N MET A 170 -5.91 19.91 -7.40
CA MET A 170 -6.72 19.92 -6.17
C MET A 170 -5.94 20.45 -4.95
N GLY A 171 -4.65 20.75 -5.07
CA GLY A 171 -3.80 21.19 -3.97
C GLY A 171 -3.66 20.17 -2.86
N LEU A 172 -3.63 18.87 -3.19
CA LEU A 172 -3.58 17.77 -2.23
C LEU A 172 -2.12 17.31 -2.01
N ASP A 173 -1.87 16.69 -0.84
CA ASP A 173 -0.56 16.19 -0.46
C ASP A 173 -0.66 14.72 0.01
N PHE A 174 -0.87 13.80 -0.93
CA PHE A 174 -0.82 12.36 -0.71
C PHE A 174 0.35 11.72 -1.45
N LEU A 175 0.84 10.61 -0.94
CA LEU A 175 1.86 9.81 -1.62
C LEU A 175 1.26 9.07 -2.82
N ILE A 176 2.02 8.99 -3.90
CA ILE A 176 1.68 8.13 -5.05
C ILE A 176 2.71 7.02 -5.09
N GLU A 177 2.25 5.79 -4.96
CA GLU A 177 3.06 4.60 -4.97
C GLU A 177 2.81 3.80 -6.25
N ALA A 178 3.88 3.31 -6.86
CA ALA A 178 3.80 2.28 -7.89
C ALA A 178 4.20 0.95 -7.25
N ASP A 179 3.32 -0.04 -7.30
CA ASP A 179 3.57 -1.36 -6.70
C ASP A 179 3.53 -2.46 -7.75
N GLY A 180 4.51 -3.34 -7.67
CA GLY A 180 4.68 -4.54 -8.48
C GLY A 180 5.94 -4.54 -9.33
N SER A 181 6.75 -5.58 -9.20
CA SER A 181 7.92 -5.87 -10.05
C SER A 181 8.89 -4.70 -10.29
N MET A 182 8.98 -3.76 -9.35
CA MET A 182 9.93 -2.65 -9.44
C MET A 182 11.36 -3.17 -9.33
N ASN A 183 12.22 -2.69 -10.20
CA ASN A 183 13.66 -3.00 -10.23
C ASN A 183 14.44 -1.79 -10.73
N ALA A 184 15.77 -1.85 -10.63
CA ALA A 184 16.67 -0.75 -10.98
C ALA A 184 17.07 -0.71 -12.47
N GLY A 185 16.51 -1.60 -13.32
CA GLY A 185 16.85 -1.73 -14.73
C GLY A 185 15.75 -1.42 -15.70
#